data_4138532f33d7523dbc93c5fb7f23665d
#
_entry.id   4138532f33d7523dbc93c5fb7f23665d
#
_cell.length_a   1.000
_cell.length_b   1.000
_cell.length_c   1.000
_cell.angle_alpha   90.00
_cell.angle_beta   90.00
_cell.angle_gamma   90.00
#
_symmetry.space_group_name_H-M   'P 1'
#
loop_
_entity.id
_entity.type
_entity.pdbx_description
1 polymer ?
#
loop_
_entity_poly.entity_id
_entity_poly.type
_entity_poly.pdbx_seq_one_letter_code
_entity_poly.pdbx_strand_id
1 'polypeptide(L)'
;MRLSLRFGFVVLTILFCGACNFSSKSLQLPSGGKFTEEKAVAVIKGSRAMLAPVYGPLAEQIVEDFDLEEKTGIGIDLGSGQGTLIIELCKRTQLHWINADINPHYFAYFYEQAEKHGFGHRVSAIMADAHSLPFHDDYADFIVSRGSFHFWKDKVRAFGEIYRVLKPGAVAYIGRGFSANLPVEIASQIRAKQGKKMKYDVEKTANELSSIMKELGIKDYCIHRPKPPGSEEVNYGIWLEFHKPPDKVVDKGR
;
A
#
# COMPACT_ATOMS: atom_id res chain seq x y z
N MET A 1 39.38 4.08 -31.23
CA MET A 1 38.32 5.04 -31.58
C MET A 1 37.27 5.04 -30.44
N ARG A 2 37.34 5.99 -29.53
CA ARG A 2 36.44 6.06 -28.35
C ARG A 2 35.21 6.90 -28.73
N LEU A 3 34.02 6.29 -28.76
CA LEU A 3 32.76 7.02 -28.88
C LEU A 3 32.30 7.44 -27.49
N SER A 4 32.32 8.75 -27.21
CA SER A 4 31.70 9.33 -26.01
C SER A 4 30.26 9.66 -26.34
N LEU A 5 29.29 8.92 -25.71
CA LEU A 5 27.90 9.33 -25.74
C LEU A 5 27.69 10.47 -24.74
N ARG A 6 27.34 11.64 -25.25
CA ARG A 6 26.88 12.78 -24.46
C ARG A 6 25.37 12.62 -24.27
N PHE A 7 24.93 12.43 -23.02
CA PHE A 7 23.53 12.55 -22.65
C PHE A 7 23.12 14.03 -22.67
N GLY A 8 22.25 14.39 -23.62
CA GLY A 8 21.64 15.70 -23.67
C GLY A 8 20.48 15.79 -22.67
N PHE A 9 20.59 16.72 -21.73
CA PHE A 9 19.49 17.16 -20.89
C PHE A 9 18.46 17.91 -21.76
N VAL A 10 17.25 17.34 -21.91
CA VAL A 10 16.12 18.08 -22.47
C VAL A 10 15.46 18.84 -21.31
N VAL A 11 15.73 20.15 -21.25
CA VAL A 11 15.00 21.07 -20.37
C VAL A 11 13.69 21.43 -21.07
N LEU A 12 12.60 20.86 -20.59
CA LEU A 12 11.25 21.22 -21.04
C LEU A 12 10.84 22.52 -20.33
N THR A 13 10.94 23.65 -21.06
CA THR A 13 10.47 24.95 -20.57
C THR A 13 8.95 25.00 -20.72
N ILE A 14 8.21 24.83 -19.62
CA ILE A 14 6.77 25.06 -19.57
C ILE A 14 6.53 26.53 -19.28
N LEU A 15 5.98 27.24 -20.27
CA LEU A 15 5.49 28.62 -20.12
C LEU A 15 4.24 28.64 -19.22
N PHE A 16 4.40 29.20 -18.02
CA PHE A 16 3.32 29.45 -17.08
C PHE A 16 2.57 30.74 -17.45
N CYS A 17 1.29 30.64 -17.71
CA CYS A 17 0.36 31.77 -17.74
C CYS A 17 -0.46 31.78 -16.43
N GLY A 18 -0.33 32.88 -15.67
CA GLY A 18 -1.32 33.34 -14.69
C GLY A 18 -1.26 32.72 -13.28
N ALA A 19 -0.63 33.44 -12.37
CA ALA A 19 -0.90 33.66 -10.93
C ALA A 19 -1.80 32.63 -10.19
N CYS A 20 -1.23 31.49 -9.81
CA CYS A 20 -1.60 30.77 -8.60
C CYS A 20 -0.39 30.78 -7.68
N ASN A 21 -0.50 31.44 -6.52
CA ASN A 21 0.48 31.36 -5.45
C ASN A 21 0.49 29.92 -4.89
N PHE A 22 1.21 29.02 -5.55
CA PHE A 22 1.59 27.76 -4.98
C PHE A 22 2.70 28.04 -3.96
N SER A 23 2.35 28.06 -2.68
CA SER A 23 3.33 27.97 -1.62
C SER A 23 4.10 26.66 -1.80
N SER A 24 5.30 26.74 -2.39
CA SER A 24 6.22 25.62 -2.46
C SER A 24 6.74 25.33 -1.05
N LYS A 25 5.94 24.60 -0.23
CA LYS A 25 6.52 23.82 0.84
C LYS A 25 7.36 22.76 0.14
N SER A 26 8.65 23.04 -0.02
CA SER A 26 9.63 22.02 -0.40
C SER A 26 9.41 20.82 0.53
N LEU A 27 9.05 19.68 -0.06
CA LEU A 27 9.00 18.41 0.65
C LEU A 27 10.44 18.13 1.10
N GLN A 28 10.80 18.58 2.30
CA GLN A 28 12.09 18.23 2.90
C GLN A 28 12.01 16.74 3.22
N LEU A 29 12.85 15.96 2.57
CA LEU A 29 13.18 14.62 3.02
C LEU A 29 13.44 14.68 4.51
N PRO A 30 12.87 13.77 5.34
CA PRO A 30 13.13 13.77 6.78
C PRO A 30 14.64 13.71 6.99
N SER A 31 15.24 14.84 7.34
CA SER A 31 16.66 14.97 7.61
C SER A 31 16.98 14.17 8.87
N GLY A 32 17.69 13.09 8.71
CA GLY A 32 18.24 12.30 9.82
C GLY A 32 18.09 10.80 9.59
N GLY A 33 19.08 10.15 9.00
CA GLY A 33 19.50 8.75 9.18
C GLY A 33 18.49 7.60 9.17
N LYS A 34 17.18 7.87 9.11
CA LYS A 34 16.12 6.87 9.21
C LYS A 34 15.84 6.17 7.89
N PHE A 35 15.89 6.91 6.79
CA PHE A 35 15.66 6.42 5.44
C PHE A 35 16.91 6.62 4.60
N THR A 36 17.69 5.55 4.38
CA THR A 36 18.88 5.57 3.55
C THR A 36 18.80 4.48 2.51
N GLU A 37 19.57 4.63 1.44
CA GLU A 37 19.65 3.65 0.36
C GLU A 37 20.15 2.29 0.88
N GLU A 38 21.18 2.27 1.75
CA GLU A 38 21.73 1.04 2.32
C GLU A 38 20.67 0.27 3.12
N LYS A 39 19.83 0.99 3.89
CA LYS A 39 18.72 0.38 4.63
C LYS A 39 17.66 -0.16 3.69
N ALA A 40 17.32 0.56 2.62
CA ALA A 40 16.38 0.08 1.61
C ALA A 40 16.91 -1.20 0.94
N VAL A 41 18.16 -1.23 0.52
CA VAL A 41 18.81 -2.41 -0.06
C VAL A 41 18.82 -3.59 0.92
N ALA A 42 19.08 -3.36 2.20
CA ALA A 42 19.04 -4.41 3.22
C ALA A 42 17.63 -4.99 3.40
N VAL A 43 16.60 -4.14 3.41
CA VAL A 43 15.18 -4.57 3.48
C VAL A 43 14.78 -5.35 2.22
N ILE A 44 15.15 -4.87 1.03
CA ILE A 44 14.89 -5.56 -0.23
C ILE A 44 15.47 -6.98 -0.21
N LYS A 45 16.75 -7.12 0.14
CA LYS A 45 17.43 -8.42 0.22
C LYS A 45 16.78 -9.35 1.24
N GLY A 46 16.50 -8.86 2.44
CA GLY A 46 15.93 -9.65 3.53
C GLY A 46 14.47 -10.06 3.25
N SER A 47 13.64 -9.16 2.77
CA SER A 47 12.22 -9.43 2.51
C SER A 47 12.03 -10.37 1.32
N ARG A 48 12.82 -10.25 0.25
CA ARG A 48 12.76 -11.16 -0.90
C ARG A 48 13.01 -12.62 -0.50
N ALA A 49 13.98 -12.86 0.33
CA ALA A 49 14.33 -14.21 0.74
C ALA A 49 13.27 -14.88 1.63
N MET A 50 12.51 -14.09 2.40
CA MET A 50 11.61 -14.62 3.42
C MET A 50 10.13 -14.44 3.06
N LEU A 51 9.75 -13.29 2.49
CA LEU A 51 8.34 -12.91 2.31
C LEU A 51 7.82 -13.07 0.88
N ALA A 52 8.68 -13.39 -0.09
CA ALA A 52 8.25 -13.59 -1.48
C ALA A 52 7.03 -14.53 -1.61
N PRO A 53 6.94 -15.67 -0.90
CA PRO A 53 5.81 -16.58 -1.03
C PRO A 53 4.47 -16.01 -0.52
N VAL A 54 4.50 -14.89 0.22
CA VAL A 54 3.29 -14.31 0.85
C VAL A 54 2.47 -13.50 -0.15
N TYR A 55 3.12 -12.86 -1.12
CA TYR A 55 2.49 -11.81 -1.92
C TYR A 55 1.56 -12.36 -3.01
N GLY A 56 1.91 -13.50 -3.64
CA GLY A 56 1.05 -14.14 -4.64
C GLY A 56 -0.32 -14.53 -4.08
N PRO A 57 -0.38 -15.38 -3.02
CA PRO A 57 -1.65 -15.76 -2.38
C PRO A 57 -2.42 -14.56 -1.78
N LEU A 58 -1.72 -13.52 -1.33
CA LEU A 58 -2.38 -12.31 -0.83
C LEU A 58 -3.02 -11.50 -1.97
N ALA A 59 -2.33 -11.34 -3.09
CA ALA A 59 -2.87 -10.64 -4.24
C ALA A 59 -4.08 -11.38 -4.83
N GLU A 60 -4.01 -12.71 -4.91
CA GLU A 60 -5.12 -13.56 -5.34
C GLU A 60 -6.34 -13.35 -4.46
N GLN A 61 -6.19 -13.49 -3.14
CA GLN A 61 -7.28 -13.25 -2.20
C GLN A 61 -7.86 -11.83 -2.32
N ILE A 62 -7.02 -10.79 -2.40
CA ILE A 62 -7.49 -9.41 -2.55
C ILE A 62 -8.31 -9.25 -3.84
N VAL A 63 -7.87 -9.83 -4.95
CA VAL A 63 -8.59 -9.73 -6.23
C VAL A 63 -9.94 -10.42 -6.15
N GLU A 64 -10.00 -11.61 -5.55
CA GLU A 64 -11.24 -12.38 -5.36
C GLU A 64 -12.20 -11.71 -4.38
N ASP A 65 -11.72 -11.30 -3.19
CA ASP A 65 -12.56 -10.74 -2.13
C ASP A 65 -13.19 -9.38 -2.52
N PHE A 66 -12.55 -8.63 -3.42
CA PHE A 66 -12.96 -7.27 -3.80
C PHE A 66 -13.32 -7.11 -5.28
N ASP A 67 -13.47 -8.20 -6.04
CA ASP A 67 -13.86 -8.20 -7.47
C ASP A 67 -12.99 -7.25 -8.31
N LEU A 68 -11.65 -7.35 -8.17
CA LEU A 68 -10.73 -6.40 -8.81
C LEU A 68 -10.23 -6.82 -10.19
N GLU A 69 -10.55 -8.00 -10.71
CA GLU A 69 -9.96 -8.55 -11.94
C GLU A 69 -10.17 -7.61 -13.14
N GLU A 70 -11.41 -7.21 -13.38
CA GLU A 70 -11.79 -6.33 -14.49
C GLU A 70 -11.90 -4.85 -14.06
N LYS A 71 -11.61 -4.54 -12.81
CA LYS A 71 -11.72 -3.17 -12.30
C LYS A 71 -10.61 -2.30 -12.86
N THR A 72 -11.01 -1.17 -13.43
CA THR A 72 -10.12 -0.11 -13.89
C THR A 72 -10.09 1.05 -12.89
N GLY A 73 -9.13 1.96 -13.04
CA GLY A 73 -8.97 3.11 -12.15
C GLY A 73 -7.65 3.06 -11.39
N ILE A 74 -7.63 3.56 -10.17
CA ILE A 74 -6.43 3.76 -9.37
C ILE A 74 -6.43 2.87 -8.13
N GLY A 75 -5.40 2.02 -8.01
CA GLY A 75 -5.05 1.32 -6.78
C GLY A 75 -3.85 1.97 -6.10
N ILE A 76 -3.85 2.07 -4.78
CA ILE A 76 -2.71 2.58 -4.01
C ILE A 76 -2.26 1.50 -3.02
N ASP A 77 -0.96 1.18 -3.01
CA ASP A 77 -0.33 0.39 -1.94
C ASP A 77 0.45 1.35 -1.02
N LEU A 78 -0.07 1.57 0.18
CA LEU A 78 0.47 2.54 1.14
C LEU A 78 1.51 1.90 2.06
N GLY A 79 2.73 2.42 2.01
CA GLY A 79 3.89 1.81 2.66
C GLY A 79 4.34 0.55 1.91
N SER A 80 4.29 0.61 0.59
CA SER A 80 4.52 -0.51 -0.32
C SER A 80 5.97 -1.01 -0.33
N GLY A 81 6.92 -0.17 0.12
CA GLY A 81 8.33 -0.49 0.06
C GLY A 81 8.78 -0.79 -1.37
N GLN A 82 9.35 -1.97 -1.57
CA GLN A 82 9.84 -2.42 -2.88
C GLN A 82 8.75 -2.77 -3.91
N GLY A 83 7.46 -2.65 -3.58
CA GLY A 83 6.34 -2.84 -4.50
C GLY A 83 6.01 -4.29 -4.87
N THR A 84 6.46 -5.27 -4.09
CA THR A 84 6.23 -6.69 -4.44
C THR A 84 4.74 -7.04 -4.53
N LEU A 85 3.90 -6.50 -3.65
CA LEU A 85 2.45 -6.71 -3.72
C LEU A 85 1.87 -6.10 -4.99
N ILE A 86 2.31 -4.91 -5.38
CA ILE A 86 1.86 -4.25 -6.62
C ILE A 86 2.15 -5.13 -7.84
N ILE A 87 3.35 -5.71 -7.93
CA ILE A 87 3.70 -6.59 -9.06
C ILE A 87 2.75 -7.80 -9.13
N GLU A 88 2.39 -8.40 -7.99
CA GLU A 88 1.44 -9.51 -7.96
C GLU A 88 0.00 -9.07 -8.28
N LEU A 89 -0.40 -7.87 -7.87
CA LEU A 89 -1.70 -7.28 -8.20
C LEU A 89 -1.79 -6.90 -9.69
N CYS A 90 -0.72 -6.36 -10.30
CA CYS A 90 -0.69 -6.06 -11.73
C CYS A 90 -0.90 -7.29 -12.63
N LYS A 91 -0.51 -8.48 -12.17
CA LYS A 91 -0.75 -9.75 -12.90
C LYS A 91 -2.23 -10.12 -12.97
N ARG A 92 -3.07 -9.57 -12.09
CA ARG A 92 -4.43 -10.03 -11.81
C ARG A 92 -5.50 -8.94 -11.95
N THR A 93 -5.12 -7.69 -12.14
CA THR A 93 -6.05 -6.55 -12.22
C THR A 93 -5.75 -5.64 -13.40
N GLN A 94 -6.69 -4.76 -13.75
CA GLN A 94 -6.52 -3.72 -14.75
C GLN A 94 -6.27 -2.32 -14.12
N LEU A 95 -6.17 -2.23 -12.80
CA LEU A 95 -5.89 -0.98 -12.10
C LEU A 95 -4.51 -0.41 -12.45
N HIS A 96 -4.38 0.91 -12.47
CA HIS A 96 -3.08 1.57 -12.37
C HIS A 96 -2.67 1.62 -10.90
N TRP A 97 -1.54 1.02 -10.57
CA TRP A 97 -1.10 0.91 -9.19
C TRP A 97 -0.06 1.98 -8.82
N ILE A 98 -0.26 2.61 -7.66
CA ILE A 98 0.65 3.62 -7.12
C ILE A 98 1.37 3.05 -5.89
N ASN A 99 2.70 2.98 -5.96
CA ASN A 99 3.56 2.73 -4.82
C ASN A 99 3.69 4.04 -4.02
N ALA A 100 2.98 4.13 -2.90
CA ALA A 100 3.02 5.28 -2.01
C ALA A 100 3.84 4.92 -0.76
N ASP A 101 5.10 5.35 -0.69
CA ASP A 101 5.99 5.06 0.44
C ASP A 101 6.73 6.30 0.91
N ILE A 102 7.00 6.37 2.21
CA ILE A 102 7.75 7.47 2.82
C ILE A 102 9.24 7.43 2.47
N ASN A 103 9.75 6.26 2.05
CA ASN A 103 11.14 6.04 1.69
C ASN A 103 11.32 5.90 0.16
N PRO A 104 11.70 6.97 -0.56
CA PRO A 104 11.83 6.96 -2.02
C PRO A 104 12.97 6.07 -2.53
N HIS A 105 13.88 5.61 -1.68
CA HIS A 105 14.99 4.72 -2.08
C HIS A 105 14.53 3.33 -2.56
N TYR A 106 13.26 2.99 -2.38
CA TYR A 106 12.68 1.78 -2.96
C TYR A 106 12.28 1.93 -4.43
N PHE A 107 12.05 3.14 -4.92
CA PHE A 107 11.37 3.38 -6.19
C PHE A 107 12.17 2.93 -7.42
N ALA A 108 13.49 3.15 -7.43
CA ALA A 108 14.34 2.67 -8.54
C ALA A 108 14.23 1.15 -8.71
N TYR A 109 14.31 0.41 -7.60
CA TYR A 109 14.14 -1.04 -7.61
C TYR A 109 12.73 -1.45 -8.01
N PHE A 110 11.69 -0.75 -7.51
CA PHE A 110 10.31 -1.02 -7.88
C PHE A 110 10.07 -0.88 -9.39
N TYR A 111 10.53 0.21 -10.00
CA TYR A 111 10.41 0.42 -11.45
C TYR A 111 11.17 -0.64 -12.25
N GLU A 112 12.38 -1.01 -11.82
CA GLU A 112 13.13 -2.11 -12.46
C GLU A 112 12.33 -3.41 -12.46
N GLN A 113 11.69 -3.76 -11.32
CA GLN A 113 10.85 -4.96 -11.26
C GLN A 113 9.57 -4.81 -12.10
N ALA A 114 8.93 -3.66 -12.12
CA ALA A 114 7.74 -3.41 -12.93
C ALA A 114 8.06 -3.54 -14.43
N GLU A 115 9.14 -2.96 -14.91
CA GLU A 115 9.62 -3.11 -16.30
C GLU A 115 9.93 -4.56 -16.64
N LYS A 116 10.65 -5.26 -15.78
CA LYS A 116 11.00 -6.67 -15.96
C LYS A 116 9.78 -7.58 -16.14
N HIS A 117 8.65 -7.22 -15.52
CA HIS A 117 7.40 -7.96 -15.61
C HIS A 117 6.43 -7.38 -16.65
N GLY A 118 6.81 -6.35 -17.41
CA GLY A 118 5.98 -5.72 -18.45
C GLY A 118 4.91 -4.76 -17.91
N PHE A 119 5.01 -4.31 -16.66
CA PHE A 119 4.01 -3.45 -16.02
C PHE A 119 4.44 -1.98 -15.87
N GLY A 120 5.57 -1.56 -16.43
CA GLY A 120 6.07 -0.20 -16.29
C GLY A 120 5.06 0.88 -16.66
N HIS A 121 4.23 0.64 -17.67
CA HIS A 121 3.17 1.55 -18.12
C HIS A 121 1.93 1.61 -17.21
N ARG A 122 1.80 0.71 -16.24
CA ARG A 122 0.64 0.57 -15.34
C ARG A 122 0.95 0.89 -13.90
N VAL A 123 2.15 1.40 -13.62
CA VAL A 123 2.57 1.73 -12.27
C VAL A 123 3.16 3.13 -12.18
N SER A 124 3.06 3.71 -10.99
CA SER A 124 3.79 4.92 -10.60
C SER A 124 4.25 4.81 -9.15
N ALA A 125 5.14 5.70 -8.73
CA ALA A 125 5.60 5.78 -7.36
C ALA A 125 5.63 7.23 -6.88
N ILE A 126 5.25 7.45 -5.64
CA ILE A 126 5.23 8.77 -5.02
C ILE A 126 5.69 8.68 -3.57
N MET A 127 6.52 9.65 -3.17
CA MET A 127 6.86 9.78 -1.75
C MET A 127 5.65 10.30 -0.98
N ALA A 128 5.17 9.52 0.01
CA ALA A 128 3.96 9.81 0.75
C ALA A 128 4.12 9.49 2.24
N ASP A 129 3.72 10.43 3.09
CA ASP A 129 3.48 10.18 4.51
C ASP A 129 1.99 9.80 4.69
N ALA A 130 1.72 8.69 5.36
CA ALA A 130 0.36 8.23 5.64
C ALA A 130 -0.48 9.27 6.40
N HIS A 131 0.17 10.18 7.15
CA HIS A 131 -0.51 11.24 7.90
C HIS A 131 -0.88 12.48 7.04
N SER A 132 -0.45 12.53 5.77
CA SER A 132 -0.73 13.62 4.83
C SER A 132 -0.50 13.12 3.41
N LEU A 133 -1.48 12.43 2.86
CA LEU A 133 -1.39 11.80 1.55
C LEU A 133 -1.45 12.86 0.44
N PRO A 134 -0.53 12.83 -0.54
CA PRO A 134 -0.45 13.81 -1.62
C PRO A 134 -1.46 13.52 -2.74
N PHE A 135 -2.68 13.13 -2.38
CA PHE A 135 -3.77 12.84 -3.29
C PHE A 135 -4.97 13.71 -2.99
N HIS A 136 -5.79 13.98 -3.99
CA HIS A 136 -7.08 14.65 -3.82
C HIS A 136 -8.05 13.76 -3.05
N ASP A 137 -9.12 14.38 -2.53
CA ASP A 137 -10.28 13.64 -2.04
C ASP A 137 -10.85 12.79 -3.18
N ASP A 138 -11.42 11.65 -2.86
CA ASP A 138 -12.12 10.77 -3.81
C ASP A 138 -11.26 10.35 -5.02
N TYR A 139 -10.00 10.03 -4.77
CA TYR A 139 -9.02 9.73 -5.82
C TYR A 139 -8.88 8.24 -6.14
N ALA A 140 -8.85 7.37 -5.12
CA ALA A 140 -8.51 5.96 -5.26
C ALA A 140 -9.73 5.06 -5.33
N ASP A 141 -9.69 4.08 -6.22
CA ASP A 141 -10.69 3.02 -6.36
C ASP A 141 -10.44 1.85 -5.41
N PHE A 142 -9.20 1.71 -4.93
CA PHE A 142 -8.80 0.71 -3.93
C PHE A 142 -7.53 1.17 -3.20
N ILE A 143 -7.47 1.00 -1.88
CA ILE A 143 -6.25 1.24 -1.11
C ILE A 143 -5.90 0.00 -0.32
N VAL A 144 -4.66 -0.48 -0.49
CA VAL A 144 -4.11 -1.58 0.30
C VAL A 144 -2.90 -1.11 1.08
N SER A 145 -2.66 -1.73 2.23
CA SER A 145 -1.40 -1.60 2.96
C SER A 145 -1.07 -2.87 3.71
N ARG A 146 0.11 -3.44 3.46
CA ARG A 146 0.57 -4.64 4.15
C ARG A 146 1.80 -4.36 5.01
N GLY A 147 1.61 -4.42 6.33
CA GLY A 147 2.74 -4.41 7.27
C GLY A 147 3.36 -3.04 7.50
N SER A 148 2.65 -1.94 7.26
CA SER A 148 3.12 -0.58 7.47
C SER A 148 2.38 0.16 8.60
N PHE A 149 1.07 -0.06 8.80
CA PHE A 149 0.24 0.72 9.72
C PHE A 149 0.75 0.77 11.16
N HIS A 150 1.48 -0.24 11.62
CA HIS A 150 2.06 -0.27 12.97
C HIS A 150 3.23 0.70 13.17
N PHE A 151 3.75 1.28 12.08
CA PHE A 151 4.76 2.35 12.13
C PHE A 151 4.13 3.76 12.17
N TRP A 152 2.82 3.88 11.89
CA TRP A 152 2.13 5.17 11.88
C TRP A 152 1.94 5.65 13.32
N LYS A 153 2.46 6.85 13.62
CA LYS A 153 2.43 7.41 14.96
C LYS A 153 1.02 7.86 15.36
N ASP A 154 0.36 8.58 14.47
CA ASP A 154 -1.01 9.04 14.59
C ASP A 154 -1.89 8.23 13.63
N LYS A 155 -2.38 7.10 14.13
CA LYS A 155 -3.19 6.19 13.31
C LYS A 155 -4.54 6.80 12.96
N VAL A 156 -5.17 7.56 13.85
CA VAL A 156 -6.46 8.22 13.58
C VAL A 156 -6.32 9.12 12.35
N ARG A 157 -5.30 9.97 12.34
CA ARG A 157 -5.01 10.84 11.20
C ARG A 157 -4.71 10.06 9.92
N ALA A 158 -3.89 9.01 10.00
CA ALA A 158 -3.52 8.21 8.83
C ALA A 158 -4.74 7.49 8.23
N PHE A 159 -5.59 6.89 9.05
CA PHE A 159 -6.83 6.25 8.58
C PHE A 159 -7.85 7.28 8.06
N GLY A 160 -7.90 8.47 8.65
CA GLY A 160 -8.70 9.60 8.14
C GLY A 160 -8.25 10.03 6.74
N GLU A 161 -6.94 10.12 6.50
CA GLU A 161 -6.38 10.41 5.17
C GLU A 161 -6.71 9.31 4.14
N ILE A 162 -6.59 8.03 4.53
CA ILE A 162 -7.01 6.92 3.66
C ILE A 162 -8.49 7.05 3.30
N TYR A 163 -9.35 7.30 4.29
CA TYR A 163 -10.78 7.48 4.05
C TYR A 163 -11.10 8.69 3.17
N ARG A 164 -10.39 9.80 3.33
CA ARG A 164 -10.51 11.00 2.48
C ARG A 164 -10.19 10.68 1.02
N VAL A 165 -9.09 9.93 0.80
CA VAL A 165 -8.59 9.62 -0.55
C VAL A 165 -9.41 8.53 -1.26
N LEU A 166 -10.11 7.65 -0.54
CA LEU A 166 -11.04 6.70 -1.15
C LEU A 166 -12.17 7.41 -1.89
N LYS A 167 -12.51 6.94 -3.09
CA LYS A 167 -13.73 7.34 -3.79
C LYS A 167 -14.98 6.85 -3.06
N PRO A 168 -16.13 7.50 -3.22
CA PRO A 168 -17.41 6.94 -2.83
C PRO A 168 -17.61 5.53 -3.45
N GLY A 169 -17.98 4.55 -2.64
CA GLY A 169 -18.11 3.14 -3.03
C GLY A 169 -16.81 2.36 -3.08
N ALA A 170 -15.65 2.98 -2.77
CA ALA A 170 -14.37 2.32 -2.73
C ALA A 170 -14.04 1.72 -1.36
N VAL A 171 -13.03 0.85 -1.31
CA VAL A 171 -12.63 0.09 -0.14
C VAL A 171 -11.14 0.21 0.15
N ALA A 172 -10.78 0.17 1.44
CA ALA A 172 -9.41 0.01 1.90
C ALA A 172 -9.24 -1.32 2.64
N TYR A 173 -8.12 -2.00 2.38
CA TYR A 173 -7.73 -3.25 3.02
C TYR A 173 -6.34 -3.13 3.65
N ILE A 174 -6.30 -2.89 4.96
CA ILE A 174 -5.09 -2.50 5.68
C ILE A 174 -4.76 -3.55 6.73
N GLY A 175 -3.56 -4.12 6.69
CA GLY A 175 -3.28 -5.18 7.65
C GLY A 175 -1.81 -5.53 7.84
N ARG A 176 -1.63 -6.59 8.64
CA ARG A 176 -0.33 -7.16 8.96
C ARG A 176 -0.47 -8.67 9.13
N GLY A 177 -0.02 -9.41 8.14
CA GLY A 177 -0.13 -10.86 8.22
C GLY A 177 -0.03 -11.54 6.89
N PHE A 178 -0.72 -12.66 6.80
CA PHE A 178 -0.83 -13.52 5.64
C PHE A 178 -2.27 -13.52 5.13
N SER A 179 -2.45 -13.94 3.89
CA SER A 179 -3.76 -14.27 3.35
C SER A 179 -4.22 -15.62 3.90
N ALA A 180 -5.53 -15.87 3.88
CA ALA A 180 -6.09 -17.20 4.20
C ALA A 180 -5.63 -18.27 3.20
N ASN A 181 -5.27 -17.86 1.96
CA ASN A 181 -4.83 -18.75 0.87
C ASN A 181 -3.34 -19.15 0.99
N LEU A 182 -2.58 -18.57 1.96
CA LEU A 182 -1.20 -18.98 2.16
C LEU A 182 -1.15 -20.36 2.83
N PRO A 183 -0.44 -21.37 2.25
CA PRO A 183 -0.29 -22.66 2.88
C PRO A 183 0.29 -22.61 4.30
N VAL A 184 -0.27 -23.42 5.20
CA VAL A 184 0.08 -23.40 6.64
C VAL A 184 1.56 -23.71 6.87
N GLU A 185 2.14 -24.61 6.09
CA GLU A 185 3.54 -24.99 6.15
C GLU A 185 4.45 -23.79 5.85
N ILE A 186 4.10 -22.99 4.83
CA ILE A 186 4.85 -21.79 4.45
C ILE A 186 4.70 -20.72 5.54
N ALA A 187 3.49 -20.50 6.03
CA ALA A 187 3.23 -19.57 7.12
C ALA A 187 4.04 -19.94 8.38
N SER A 188 4.05 -21.21 8.76
CA SER A 188 4.81 -21.76 9.89
C SER A 188 6.31 -21.52 9.74
N GLN A 189 6.87 -21.82 8.56
CA GLN A 189 8.29 -21.60 8.27
C GLN A 189 8.67 -20.12 8.38
N ILE A 190 7.83 -19.21 7.88
CA ILE A 190 8.06 -17.77 7.97
C ILE A 190 8.01 -17.33 9.43
N ARG A 191 7.01 -17.78 10.22
CA ARG A 191 6.89 -17.44 11.64
C ARG A 191 8.08 -17.97 12.45
N ALA A 192 8.54 -19.19 12.16
CA ALA A 192 9.73 -19.76 12.80
C ALA A 192 10.97 -18.90 12.55
N LYS A 193 11.18 -18.42 11.32
CA LYS A 193 12.28 -17.52 10.96
C LYS A 193 12.17 -16.14 11.60
N GLN A 194 10.95 -15.65 11.85
CA GLN A 194 10.70 -14.36 12.53
C GLN A 194 10.90 -14.44 14.06
N GLY A 195 11.08 -15.62 14.60
CA GLY A 195 11.22 -15.90 16.04
C GLY A 195 9.88 -16.14 16.74
N LYS A 196 9.90 -16.93 17.82
CA LYS A 196 8.70 -17.45 18.51
C LYS A 196 7.81 -16.39 19.17
N LYS A 197 8.28 -15.16 19.37
CA LYS A 197 7.46 -14.09 19.96
C LYS A 197 6.81 -13.26 18.87
N MET A 198 5.50 -13.32 18.80
CA MET A 198 4.77 -12.29 18.08
C MET A 198 5.06 -10.93 18.70
N LYS A 199 5.45 -9.99 17.82
CA LYS A 199 5.82 -8.63 18.23
C LYS A 199 4.60 -7.75 18.53
N TYR A 200 3.37 -8.29 18.44
CA TYR A 200 2.15 -7.53 18.73
C TYR A 200 1.02 -8.47 19.19
N ASP A 201 0.17 -7.92 20.03
CA ASP A 201 -1.06 -8.54 20.51
C ASP A 201 -2.18 -8.29 19.49
N VAL A 202 -2.72 -9.36 18.93
CA VAL A 202 -3.77 -9.30 17.89
C VAL A 202 -5.06 -8.73 18.46
N GLU A 203 -5.45 -9.12 19.69
CA GLU A 203 -6.67 -8.63 20.34
C GLU A 203 -6.58 -7.13 20.64
N LYS A 204 -5.45 -6.73 21.24
CA LYS A 204 -5.20 -5.30 21.49
C LYS A 204 -5.22 -4.51 20.19
N THR A 205 -4.64 -5.04 19.11
CA THR A 205 -4.63 -4.39 17.80
C THR A 205 -6.05 -4.30 17.21
N ALA A 206 -6.87 -5.34 17.34
CA ALA A 206 -8.26 -5.31 16.89
C ALA A 206 -9.07 -4.23 17.62
N ASN A 207 -8.91 -4.16 18.94
CA ASN A 207 -9.58 -3.14 19.76
C ASN A 207 -9.13 -1.72 19.39
N GLU A 208 -7.82 -1.52 19.15
CA GLU A 208 -7.28 -0.25 18.66
C GLU A 208 -7.90 0.14 17.31
N LEU A 209 -7.92 -0.75 16.34
CA LEU A 209 -8.50 -0.50 15.02
C LEU A 209 -9.99 -0.18 15.09
N SER A 210 -10.76 -0.94 15.90
CA SER A 210 -12.18 -0.65 16.14
C SER A 210 -12.40 0.71 16.76
N SER A 211 -11.54 1.12 17.70
CA SER A 211 -11.63 2.44 18.35
C SER A 211 -11.37 3.57 17.36
N ILE A 212 -10.39 3.39 16.47
CA ILE A 212 -10.07 4.35 15.40
C ILE A 212 -11.25 4.51 14.44
N MET A 213 -11.87 3.40 13.99
CA MET A 213 -13.04 3.45 13.10
C MET A 213 -14.22 4.19 13.77
N LYS A 214 -14.46 3.94 15.04
CA LYS A 214 -15.49 4.66 15.82
C LYS A 214 -15.19 6.15 15.93
N GLU A 215 -13.96 6.52 16.22
CA GLU A 215 -13.52 7.92 16.34
C GLU A 215 -13.69 8.67 15.02
N LEU A 216 -13.38 8.02 13.91
CA LEU A 216 -13.56 8.58 12.56
C LEU A 216 -15.02 8.54 12.07
N GLY A 217 -15.95 7.93 12.82
CA GLY A 217 -17.34 7.77 12.39
C GLY A 217 -17.55 6.80 11.24
N ILE A 218 -16.54 5.97 10.92
CA ILE A 218 -16.60 4.93 9.88
C ILE A 218 -17.38 3.74 10.43
N LYS A 219 -18.56 3.48 9.87
CA LYS A 219 -19.48 2.42 10.36
C LYS A 219 -19.35 1.13 9.58
N ASP A 220 -19.03 1.22 8.30
CA ASP A 220 -18.88 0.07 7.40
C ASP A 220 -17.43 -0.40 7.43
N TYR A 221 -17.13 -1.30 8.37
CA TYR A 221 -15.82 -1.91 8.49
C TYR A 221 -15.91 -3.34 9.06
N CYS A 222 -14.91 -4.16 8.72
CA CYS A 222 -14.73 -5.50 9.24
C CYS A 222 -13.27 -5.74 9.64
N ILE A 223 -13.06 -6.50 10.71
CA ILE A 223 -11.73 -6.94 11.14
C ILE A 223 -11.60 -8.43 10.89
N HIS A 224 -10.73 -8.79 9.94
CA HIS A 224 -10.46 -10.16 9.54
C HIS A 224 -9.27 -10.73 10.30
N ARG A 225 -9.41 -11.97 10.74
CA ARG A 225 -8.36 -12.78 11.37
C ARG A 225 -8.30 -14.11 10.63
N PRO A 226 -7.51 -14.22 9.57
CA PRO A 226 -7.44 -15.44 8.78
C PRO A 226 -7.04 -16.63 9.67
N LYS A 227 -7.82 -17.71 9.59
CA LYS A 227 -7.59 -18.98 10.30
C LYS A 227 -7.91 -20.13 9.36
N PRO A 228 -7.07 -20.39 8.35
CA PRO A 228 -7.30 -21.52 7.46
C PRO A 228 -7.22 -22.85 8.25
N PRO A 229 -7.87 -23.92 7.77
CA PRO A 229 -7.82 -25.24 8.42
C PRO A 229 -6.36 -25.69 8.66
N GLY A 230 -6.08 -26.23 9.85
CA GLY A 230 -4.74 -26.67 10.25
C GLY A 230 -3.81 -25.54 10.70
N SER A 231 -4.32 -24.30 10.87
CA SER A 231 -3.51 -23.15 11.27
C SER A 231 -3.63 -22.78 12.76
N GLU A 232 -4.15 -23.65 13.60
CA GLU A 232 -4.47 -23.38 15.02
C GLU A 232 -3.28 -22.79 15.79
N GLU A 233 -2.08 -23.27 15.50
CA GLU A 233 -0.81 -22.85 16.12
C GLU A 233 -0.10 -21.71 15.35
N VAL A 234 -0.67 -21.24 14.22
CA VAL A 234 -0.03 -20.29 13.33
C VAL A 234 -0.81 -18.97 13.28
N ASN A 235 -0.16 -17.90 13.68
CA ASN A 235 -0.77 -16.58 13.57
C ASN A 235 -0.70 -16.04 12.15
N TYR A 236 -1.84 -15.93 11.50
CA TYR A 236 -2.00 -15.33 10.18
C TYR A 236 -2.11 -13.80 10.21
N GLY A 237 -2.24 -13.19 11.39
CA GLY A 237 -2.27 -11.74 11.55
C GLY A 237 -3.66 -11.16 11.60
N ILE A 238 -3.77 -9.91 11.18
CA ILE A 238 -5.01 -9.12 11.26
C ILE A 238 -5.10 -8.18 10.07
N TRP A 239 -6.32 -8.02 9.56
CA TRP A 239 -6.65 -7.10 8.48
C TRP A 239 -7.90 -6.31 8.84
N LEU A 240 -7.88 -5.02 8.56
CA LEU A 240 -9.01 -4.11 8.61
C LEU A 240 -9.47 -3.81 7.20
N GLU A 241 -10.71 -4.09 6.92
CA GLU A 241 -11.45 -3.66 5.74
C GLU A 241 -12.39 -2.54 6.14
N PHE A 242 -12.47 -1.48 5.34
CA PHE A 242 -13.49 -0.46 5.52
C PHE A 242 -13.85 0.20 4.19
N HIS A 243 -15.11 0.65 4.09
CA HIS A 243 -15.70 1.20 2.88
C HIS A 243 -16.06 2.66 3.05
N LYS A 244 -15.90 3.43 1.97
CA LYS A 244 -16.51 4.74 1.86
C LYS A 244 -17.87 4.57 1.20
N PRO A 245 -18.98 4.97 1.84
CA PRO A 245 -20.31 4.81 1.27
C PRO A 245 -20.39 5.46 -0.13
N PRO A 246 -21.17 4.88 -1.06
CA PRO A 246 -21.43 5.53 -2.33
C PRO A 246 -22.16 6.86 -2.11
N ASP A 247 -21.97 7.79 -3.04
CA ASP A 247 -22.75 9.05 -3.03
C ASP A 247 -24.24 8.74 -3.01
N LYS A 248 -24.98 9.51 -2.19
CA LYS A 248 -26.43 9.40 -2.22
C LYS A 248 -26.90 9.77 -3.62
N VAL A 249 -27.54 8.84 -4.31
CA VAL A 249 -28.26 9.16 -5.53
C VAL A 249 -29.31 10.20 -5.16
N VAL A 250 -29.07 11.46 -5.50
CA VAL A 250 -30.09 12.50 -5.42
C VAL A 250 -31.09 12.17 -6.51
N ASP A 251 -32.20 11.53 -6.14
CA ASP A 251 -33.33 11.34 -7.03
C ASP A 251 -33.80 12.74 -7.42
N LYS A 252 -33.34 13.20 -8.59
CA LYS A 252 -33.91 14.40 -9.24
C LYS A 252 -35.29 13.99 -9.75
N GLY A 253 -36.27 13.99 -8.83
CA GLY A 253 -37.68 13.77 -9.16
C GLY A 253 -38.04 14.52 -10.45
N ARG A 254 -38.55 13.75 -11.40
CA ARG A 254 -39.12 14.23 -12.66
C ARG A 254 -40.35 15.12 -12.38
#